data_499927cffe6a7c180c22f1df741be5e6
#
_entry.id   499927cffe6a7c180c22f1df741be5e6
#
_cell.length_a   1.000
_cell.length_b   1.000
_cell.length_c   1.000
_cell.angle_alpha   90.00
_cell.angle_beta   90.00
_cell.angle_gamma   90.00
#
_symmetry.space_group_name_H-M   'P 1'
#
loop_
_entity.id
_entity.type
_entity.pdbx_description
1 polymer ?
#
loop_
_entity_poly.entity_id
_entity_poly.type
_entity_poly.pdbx_seq_one_letter_code
_entity_poly.pdbx_strand_id
1 'polypeptide(L)'
;MKKFLLFFIVAILFSASQLKAQDYKTALGIRLSSNGPAINNSVSFKHFMNPKLAIEGLFTFDKKAAIGALFEIHNAMPSTEGLKWFYGAGAYLGFDSDKTNTDRALMGAQGIIGLDYKFANLPLNLSLDWKPELNIIDNINFEPAAVGFSIRFTFGKSQAQTVSDQ
;
A
#
# COMPACT_ATOMS: atom_id res chain seq x y z
N MET A 1 -2.43 25.16 -20.24
CA MET A 1 -3.54 24.34 -19.75
C MET A 1 -3.08 23.29 -18.73
N LYS A 2 -2.02 22.49 -18.97
CA LYS A 2 -1.55 21.44 -18.02
C LYS A 2 -1.12 21.98 -16.64
N LYS A 3 -0.52 23.17 -16.56
CA LYS A 3 -0.10 23.80 -15.29
C LYS A 3 -1.30 24.29 -14.45
N PHE A 4 -2.40 24.71 -15.10
CA PHE A 4 -3.64 25.11 -14.41
C PHE A 4 -4.37 23.90 -13.83
N LEU A 5 -4.34 22.75 -14.51
CA LEU A 5 -4.95 21.52 -14.01
C LEU A 5 -4.21 21.03 -12.75
N LEU A 6 -2.88 21.11 -12.76
CA LEU A 6 -2.07 20.74 -11.59
C LEU A 6 -2.34 21.64 -10.38
N PHE A 7 -2.47 22.94 -10.61
CA PHE A 7 -2.79 23.94 -9.57
C PHE A 7 -4.20 23.72 -8.99
N PHE A 8 -5.17 23.34 -9.85
CA PHE A 8 -6.54 23.04 -9.42
C PHE A 8 -6.62 21.76 -8.59
N ILE A 9 -5.84 20.73 -8.94
CA ILE A 9 -5.73 19.48 -8.17
C ILE A 9 -5.10 19.75 -6.81
N VAL A 10 -4.04 20.57 -6.74
CA VAL A 10 -3.40 20.97 -5.49
C VAL A 10 -4.33 21.84 -4.64
N ALA A 11 -5.09 22.77 -5.22
CA ALA A 11 -6.05 23.60 -4.50
C ALA A 11 -7.23 22.80 -3.91
N ILE A 12 -7.70 21.75 -4.60
CA ILE A 12 -8.74 20.84 -4.09
C ILE A 12 -8.20 20.05 -2.89
N LEU A 13 -6.92 19.68 -2.89
CA LEU A 13 -6.27 18.98 -1.78
C LEU A 13 -6.13 19.85 -0.52
N PHE A 14 -6.02 21.18 -0.68
CA PHE A 14 -5.91 22.12 0.45
C PHE A 14 -7.24 22.61 1.02
N SER A 15 -8.37 22.40 0.31
CA SER A 15 -9.70 22.87 0.76
C SER A 15 -10.40 21.86 1.70
N ALA A 16 -9.78 20.77 2.07
CA ALA A 16 -10.34 19.77 2.99
C ALA A 16 -10.31 20.29 4.43
N SER A 17 -11.26 21.20 4.74
CA SER A 17 -11.55 21.63 6.11
C SER A 17 -12.03 20.46 6.96
N GLN A 18 -11.35 20.21 8.05
CA GLN A 18 -11.71 19.64 9.36
C GLN A 18 -13.00 18.77 9.43
N LEU A 19 -13.07 17.72 8.66
CA LEU A 19 -14.02 16.65 8.88
C LEU A 19 -13.22 15.44 9.38
N LYS A 20 -13.59 14.88 10.52
CA LYS A 20 -12.94 13.71 11.11
C LYS A 20 -12.80 12.64 10.03
N ALA A 21 -11.57 12.37 9.61
CA ALA A 21 -11.29 11.34 8.62
C ALA A 21 -11.74 10.01 9.19
N GLN A 22 -12.84 9.46 8.64
CA GLN A 22 -13.34 8.17 9.08
C GLN A 22 -12.33 7.10 8.68
N ASP A 23 -11.82 6.38 9.66
CA ASP A 23 -11.03 5.19 9.41
C ASP A 23 -11.83 4.18 8.58
N TYR A 24 -11.21 3.62 7.56
CA TYR A 24 -11.79 2.56 6.76
C TYR A 24 -11.37 1.18 7.30
N LYS A 25 -12.17 0.16 7.00
CA LYS A 25 -11.86 -1.22 7.40
C LYS A 25 -11.14 -1.98 6.28
N THR A 26 -11.55 -1.77 5.04
CA THR A 26 -11.03 -2.49 3.88
C THR A 26 -10.78 -1.52 2.73
N ALA A 27 -9.76 -1.77 1.95
CA ALA A 27 -9.48 -1.03 0.73
C ALA A 27 -9.01 -1.96 -0.38
N LEU A 28 -9.41 -1.66 -1.62
CA LEU A 28 -9.04 -2.38 -2.83
C LEU A 28 -8.59 -1.37 -3.89
N GLY A 29 -7.51 -1.64 -4.57
CA GLY A 29 -7.00 -0.75 -5.60
C GLY A 29 -5.78 -1.28 -6.32
N ILE A 30 -4.98 -0.36 -6.84
CA ILE A 30 -3.77 -0.66 -7.57
C ILE A 30 -2.57 -0.01 -6.88
N ARG A 31 -1.44 -0.69 -6.94
CA ARG A 31 -0.13 -0.20 -6.54
C ARG A 31 0.78 -0.19 -7.76
N LEU A 32 1.35 0.97 -8.06
CA LEU A 32 2.34 1.17 -9.09
C LEU A 32 3.72 1.25 -8.42
N SER A 33 4.70 0.54 -8.95
CA SER A 33 6.05 0.48 -8.39
C SER A 33 7.08 0.89 -9.41
N SER A 34 8.10 1.63 -8.97
CA SER A 34 9.19 2.08 -9.85
C SER A 34 10.08 0.93 -10.32
N ASN A 35 10.37 0.00 -9.43
CA ASN A 35 11.11 -1.24 -9.67
C ASN A 35 10.66 -2.27 -8.64
N GLY A 36 10.51 -3.51 -9.04
CA GLY A 36 10.24 -4.61 -8.14
C GLY A 36 10.65 -5.92 -8.78
N PRO A 37 11.50 -6.72 -8.14
CA PRO A 37 11.96 -7.98 -8.74
C PRO A 37 10.83 -9.00 -8.81
N ALA A 38 9.97 -9.08 -7.81
CA ALA A 38 8.87 -10.02 -7.76
C ALA A 38 7.51 -9.32 -7.80
N ILE A 39 7.26 -8.37 -6.90
CA ILE A 39 5.98 -7.65 -6.84
C ILE A 39 6.13 -6.23 -7.35
N ASN A 40 5.84 -6.06 -8.62
CA ASN A 40 5.85 -4.78 -9.34
C ASN A 40 4.45 -4.12 -9.28
N ASN A 41 3.92 -3.70 -10.43
CA ASN A 41 2.55 -3.20 -10.50
C ASN A 41 1.57 -4.29 -10.08
N SER A 42 0.72 -4.00 -9.12
CA SER A 42 -0.09 -5.02 -8.47
C SER A 42 -1.49 -4.52 -8.13
N VAL A 43 -2.43 -5.43 -8.04
CA VAL A 43 -3.67 -5.21 -7.31
C VAL A 43 -3.37 -5.29 -5.83
N SER A 44 -3.83 -4.32 -5.07
CA SER A 44 -3.66 -4.21 -3.63
C SER A 44 -4.99 -4.39 -2.93
N PHE A 45 -5.04 -5.30 -1.97
CA PHE A 45 -6.15 -5.48 -1.04
C PHE A 45 -5.63 -5.28 0.38
N LYS A 46 -6.13 -4.24 1.07
CA LYS A 46 -5.73 -3.91 2.45
C LYS A 46 -6.92 -4.06 3.38
N HIS A 47 -6.70 -4.73 4.52
CA HIS A 47 -7.72 -4.93 5.54
C HIS A 47 -7.18 -4.62 6.93
N PHE A 48 -7.84 -3.71 7.65
CA PHE A 48 -7.52 -3.37 9.02
C PHE A 48 -8.15 -4.36 9.99
N MET A 49 -7.34 -5.08 10.72
CA MET A 49 -7.76 -5.97 11.82
C MET A 49 -8.16 -5.17 13.06
N ASN A 50 -7.48 -4.06 13.30
CA ASN A 50 -7.77 -3.06 14.33
C ASN A 50 -7.28 -1.67 13.84
N PRO A 51 -7.52 -0.56 14.58
CA PRO A 51 -7.14 0.78 14.11
C PRO A 51 -5.66 0.99 13.76
N LYS A 52 -4.78 0.10 14.24
CA LYS A 52 -3.33 0.19 14.01
C LYS A 52 -2.77 -0.93 13.13
N LEU A 53 -3.37 -2.11 13.12
CA LEU A 53 -2.83 -3.29 12.45
C LEU A 53 -3.62 -3.58 11.17
N ALA A 54 -2.93 -3.65 10.03
CA ALA A 54 -3.48 -4.04 8.75
C ALA A 54 -2.74 -5.24 8.14
N ILE A 55 -3.46 -5.97 7.30
CA ILE A 55 -2.89 -6.95 6.37
C ILE A 55 -3.10 -6.41 4.97
N GLU A 56 -2.05 -6.38 4.15
CA GLU A 56 -2.12 -6.05 2.73
C GLU A 56 -1.71 -7.25 1.89
N GLY A 57 -2.60 -7.65 0.99
CA GLY A 57 -2.32 -8.60 -0.08
C GLY A 57 -1.99 -7.85 -1.37
N LEU A 58 -0.91 -8.27 -2.04
CA LEU A 58 -0.48 -7.73 -3.33
C LEU A 58 -0.48 -8.85 -4.36
N PHE A 59 -1.04 -8.59 -5.53
CA PHE A 59 -1.12 -9.56 -6.60
C PHE A 59 -0.70 -8.94 -7.94
N THR A 60 0.33 -9.50 -8.55
CA THR A 60 0.95 -9.04 -9.81
C THR A 60 0.63 -10.00 -10.95
N PHE A 61 0.31 -9.46 -12.12
CA PHE A 61 -0.08 -10.23 -13.33
C PHE A 61 0.72 -9.84 -14.57
N ASP A 62 1.86 -9.26 -14.44
CA ASP A 62 2.67 -8.90 -15.60
C ASP A 62 3.47 -10.13 -16.08
N LYS A 63 4.64 -9.94 -16.64
CA LYS A 63 5.56 -11.01 -17.06
C LYS A 63 5.89 -12.00 -15.94
N LYS A 64 5.69 -11.60 -14.70
CA LYS A 64 5.82 -12.39 -13.48
C LYS A 64 4.47 -12.46 -12.79
N ALA A 65 4.02 -13.65 -12.43
CA ALA A 65 2.87 -13.83 -11.57
C ALA A 65 3.36 -13.99 -10.13
N ALA A 66 2.99 -13.08 -9.25
CA ALA A 66 3.40 -13.14 -7.85
C ALA A 66 2.29 -12.68 -6.91
N ILE A 67 2.26 -13.29 -5.75
CA ILE A 67 1.40 -12.92 -4.62
C ILE A 67 2.27 -12.59 -3.41
N GLY A 68 1.98 -11.48 -2.76
CA GLY A 68 2.63 -11.06 -1.52
C GLY A 68 1.63 -10.75 -0.43
N ALA A 69 2.05 -10.93 0.81
CA ALA A 69 1.30 -10.52 1.98
C ALA A 69 2.20 -9.71 2.92
N LEU A 70 1.67 -8.63 3.45
CA LEU A 70 2.32 -7.72 4.37
C LEU A 70 1.48 -7.57 5.64
N PHE A 71 2.15 -7.56 6.79
CA PHE A 71 1.60 -7.08 8.05
C PHE A 71 2.10 -5.67 8.29
N GLU A 72 1.19 -4.74 8.50
CA GLU A 72 1.51 -3.31 8.60
C GLU A 72 1.00 -2.72 9.90
N ILE A 73 1.83 -1.88 10.53
CA ILE A 73 1.48 -1.11 11.72
C ILE A 73 1.34 0.35 11.31
N HIS A 74 0.14 0.89 11.47
CA HIS A 74 -0.23 2.25 11.11
C HIS A 74 -0.28 3.15 12.34
N ASN A 75 0.32 4.33 12.26
CA ASN A 75 0.34 5.32 13.31
C ASN A 75 -0.18 6.66 12.78
N ALA A 76 -1.18 7.22 13.46
CA ALA A 76 -1.75 8.50 13.08
C ALA A 76 -0.71 9.62 13.22
N MET A 77 -0.73 10.58 12.30
CA MET A 77 0.03 11.82 12.41
C MET A 77 -0.84 12.91 13.03
N PRO A 78 -0.53 13.39 14.25
CA PRO A 78 -1.39 14.33 14.98
C PRO A 78 -1.65 15.65 14.25
N SER A 79 -0.72 16.06 13.38
CA SER A 79 -0.77 17.32 12.66
C SER A 79 -1.68 17.31 11.43
N THR A 80 -2.09 16.14 10.94
CA THR A 80 -2.85 16.03 9.69
C THR A 80 -3.87 14.91 9.80
N GLU A 81 -5.13 15.28 9.81
CA GLU A 81 -6.24 14.32 9.86
C GLU A 81 -6.26 13.46 8.59
N GLY A 82 -6.46 12.15 8.76
CA GLY A 82 -6.45 11.19 7.66
C GLY A 82 -5.08 10.73 7.22
N LEU A 83 -3.99 11.35 7.70
CA LEU A 83 -2.63 10.94 7.38
C LEU A 83 -2.09 10.00 8.47
N LYS A 84 -1.58 8.86 8.03
CA LYS A 84 -0.89 7.87 8.85
C LYS A 84 0.46 7.57 8.23
N TRP A 85 1.47 7.33 9.03
CA TRP A 85 2.66 6.64 8.59
C TRP A 85 2.56 5.17 8.99
N PHE A 86 3.15 4.30 8.19
CA PHE A 86 3.10 2.88 8.45
C PHE A 86 4.42 2.21 8.14
N TYR A 87 4.64 1.08 8.77
CA TYR A 87 5.76 0.18 8.49
C TYR A 87 5.29 -1.25 8.66
N GLY A 88 6.02 -2.17 8.03
CA GLY A 88 5.64 -3.56 8.09
C GLY A 88 6.67 -4.48 7.46
N ALA A 89 6.32 -5.76 7.51
CA ALA A 89 7.09 -6.82 6.88
C ALA A 89 6.17 -7.92 6.38
N GLY A 90 6.67 -8.72 5.46
CA GLY A 90 5.91 -9.82 4.89
C GLY A 90 6.75 -10.72 4.00
N ALA A 91 6.06 -11.54 3.25
CA ALA A 91 6.67 -12.46 2.32
C ALA A 91 5.93 -12.46 0.98
N TYR A 92 6.59 -12.99 -0.03
CA TYR A 92 6.00 -13.17 -1.35
C TYR A 92 6.40 -14.52 -1.96
N LEU A 93 5.53 -14.99 -2.85
CA LEU A 93 5.74 -16.15 -3.71
C LEU A 93 5.38 -15.76 -5.14
N GLY A 94 6.14 -16.25 -6.12
CA GLY A 94 5.86 -15.96 -7.50
C GLY A 94 6.56 -16.91 -8.46
N PHE A 95 6.24 -16.75 -9.73
CA PHE A 95 6.84 -17.48 -10.84
C PHE A 95 7.24 -16.49 -11.92
N ASP A 96 8.48 -16.60 -12.38
CA ASP A 96 9.02 -15.84 -13.49
C ASP A 96 9.05 -16.76 -14.72
N SER A 97 8.13 -16.51 -15.65
CA SER A 97 8.11 -17.23 -16.93
C SER A 97 8.90 -16.40 -17.96
N ASP A 98 10.20 -16.59 -18.01
CA ASP A 98 11.01 -15.98 -19.05
C ASP A 98 10.82 -16.74 -20.38
N LYS A 99 10.98 -16.01 -21.52
CA LYS A 99 10.81 -16.55 -22.88
C LYS A 99 11.76 -17.72 -23.25
N THR A 100 12.66 -18.05 -22.35
CA THR A 100 13.64 -19.15 -22.49
C THR A 100 13.22 -20.47 -21.84
N ASN A 101 11.93 -20.69 -21.54
CA ASN A 101 11.42 -21.95 -20.99
C ASN A 101 12.03 -22.42 -19.65
N THR A 102 12.52 -21.52 -18.84
CA THR A 102 12.95 -21.86 -17.48
C THR A 102 12.03 -21.15 -16.49
N ASP A 103 10.99 -21.83 -16.04
CA ASP A 103 10.14 -21.35 -14.95
C ASP A 103 10.98 -21.25 -13.67
N ARG A 104 11.16 -20.04 -13.18
CA ARG A 104 11.86 -19.77 -11.92
C ARG A 104 10.84 -19.49 -10.82
N ALA A 105 10.90 -20.24 -9.75
CA ALA A 105 10.17 -19.90 -8.55
C ALA A 105 10.82 -18.70 -7.86
N LEU A 106 10.03 -17.72 -7.46
CA LEU A 106 10.45 -16.57 -6.69
C LEU A 106 9.84 -16.71 -5.29
N MET A 107 10.65 -16.63 -4.26
CA MET A 107 10.20 -16.56 -2.88
C MET A 107 11.14 -15.67 -2.09
N GLY A 108 10.55 -14.82 -1.26
CA GLY A 108 11.37 -13.92 -0.47
C GLY A 108 10.60 -13.22 0.63
N ALA A 109 11.35 -12.40 1.36
CA ALA A 109 10.84 -11.48 2.36
C ALA A 109 10.74 -10.07 1.78
N GLN A 110 9.82 -9.28 2.31
CA GLN A 110 9.67 -7.87 1.94
C GLN A 110 9.44 -7.02 3.20
N GLY A 111 10.05 -5.84 3.22
CA GLY A 111 9.75 -4.80 4.18
C GLY A 111 8.92 -3.73 3.55
N ILE A 112 8.26 -2.88 4.32
CA ILE A 112 7.57 -1.70 3.83
C ILE A 112 7.60 -0.58 4.87
N ILE A 113 7.74 0.64 4.40
CA ILE A 113 7.52 1.86 5.19
C ILE A 113 6.93 2.92 4.28
N GLY A 114 5.94 3.68 4.78
CA GLY A 114 5.28 4.65 3.93
C GLY A 114 4.34 5.60 4.66
N LEU A 115 3.65 6.37 3.84
CA LEU A 115 2.57 7.28 4.23
C LEU A 115 1.27 6.81 3.59
N ASP A 116 0.21 6.89 4.35
CA ASP A 116 -1.14 6.49 3.96
C ASP A 116 -2.10 7.62 4.26
N TYR A 117 -2.79 8.13 3.24
CA TYR A 117 -3.73 9.23 3.37
C TYR A 117 -5.14 8.81 2.97
N LYS A 118 -6.08 8.90 3.91
CA LYS A 118 -7.50 8.67 3.69
C LYS A 118 -8.24 9.98 3.56
N PHE A 119 -8.88 10.19 2.41
CA PHE A 119 -9.73 11.35 2.20
C PHE A 119 -11.00 11.30 3.07
N ALA A 120 -11.31 12.40 3.75
CA ALA A 120 -12.49 12.46 4.63
C ALA A 120 -13.81 12.30 3.87
N ASN A 121 -13.94 12.97 2.72
CA ASN A 121 -15.18 13.06 1.95
C ASN A 121 -15.28 12.13 0.76
N LEU A 122 -14.21 11.40 0.45
CA LEU A 122 -14.15 10.49 -0.69
C LEU A 122 -13.82 9.08 -0.19
N PRO A 123 -14.39 8.03 -0.79
CA PRO A 123 -14.05 6.66 -0.47
C PRO A 123 -12.70 6.29 -1.11
N LEU A 124 -11.70 7.16 -0.96
CA LEU A 124 -10.38 7.01 -1.55
C LEU A 124 -9.29 7.05 -0.48
N ASN A 125 -8.28 6.22 -0.71
CA ASN A 125 -7.04 6.17 0.03
C ASN A 125 -5.87 6.25 -0.95
N LEU A 126 -4.86 7.06 -0.63
CA LEU A 126 -3.60 7.13 -1.34
C LEU A 126 -2.48 6.69 -0.41
N SER A 127 -1.51 5.98 -0.93
CA SER A 127 -0.28 5.73 -0.17
C SER A 127 0.97 5.86 -1.03
N LEU A 128 2.03 6.28 -0.39
CA LEU A 128 3.38 6.32 -0.93
C LEU A 128 4.26 5.50 -0.01
N ASP A 129 4.98 4.52 -0.56
CA ASP A 129 5.77 3.60 0.22
C ASP A 129 7.14 3.29 -0.42
N TRP A 130 8.06 2.87 0.42
CA TRP A 130 9.30 2.22 0.04
C TRP A 130 9.24 0.77 0.53
N LYS A 131 9.42 -0.17 -0.40
CA LYS A 131 9.23 -1.60 -0.16
C LYS A 131 10.42 -2.40 -0.66
N PRO A 132 11.50 -2.51 0.13
CA PRO A 132 12.64 -3.38 -0.21
C PRO A 132 12.24 -4.85 -0.21
N GLU A 133 12.83 -5.62 -1.13
CA GLU A 133 12.59 -7.05 -1.29
C GLU A 133 13.91 -7.83 -1.19
N LEU A 134 13.86 -8.98 -0.51
CA LEU A 134 14.95 -9.93 -0.41
C LEU A 134 14.49 -11.26 -1.02
N ASN A 135 15.01 -11.59 -2.21
CA ASN A 135 14.79 -12.91 -2.80
C ASN A 135 15.71 -13.93 -2.12
N ILE A 136 15.14 -15.10 -1.77
CA ILE A 136 15.86 -16.14 -1.00
C ILE A 136 16.11 -17.37 -1.87
N ILE A 137 15.34 -17.59 -2.94
CA ILE A 137 15.47 -18.76 -3.84
C ILE A 137 16.23 -18.36 -5.09
N ASP A 138 17.00 -19.30 -5.62
CA ASP A 138 17.86 -19.25 -6.82
C ASP A 138 19.12 -18.39 -6.67
N ASN A 139 19.00 -17.16 -6.28
CA ASN A 139 20.09 -16.27 -5.91
C ASN A 139 19.60 -15.31 -4.84
N ILE A 140 20.31 -15.23 -3.72
CA ILE A 140 20.04 -14.23 -2.71
C ILE A 140 20.29 -12.86 -3.32
N ASN A 141 19.22 -12.13 -3.61
CA ASN A 141 19.29 -10.80 -4.20
C ASN A 141 18.46 -9.81 -3.36
N PHE A 142 19.10 -8.72 -2.97
CA PHE A 142 18.45 -7.64 -2.27
C PHE A 142 18.15 -6.51 -3.25
N GLU A 143 16.85 -6.17 -3.39
CA GLU A 143 16.38 -5.05 -4.19
C GLU A 143 15.92 -3.90 -3.28
N PRO A 144 16.74 -2.85 -3.13
CA PRO A 144 16.43 -1.74 -2.25
C PRO A 144 15.48 -0.70 -2.86
N ALA A 145 15.27 -0.71 -4.17
CA ALA A 145 14.80 0.47 -4.90
C ALA A 145 13.31 0.47 -5.26
N ALA A 146 12.46 -0.25 -4.54
CA ALA A 146 11.03 -0.31 -4.85
C ALA A 146 10.23 0.80 -4.15
N VAL A 147 10.11 1.97 -4.77
CA VAL A 147 9.16 3.01 -4.36
C VAL A 147 7.82 2.75 -5.03
N GLY A 148 6.74 2.75 -4.25
CA GLY A 148 5.39 2.47 -4.70
C GLY A 148 4.42 3.59 -4.41
N PHE A 149 3.46 3.76 -5.32
CA PHE A 149 2.31 4.63 -5.15
C PHE A 149 1.04 3.82 -5.33
N SER A 150 0.11 3.94 -4.38
CA SER A 150 -1.14 3.20 -4.44
C SER A 150 -2.35 4.13 -4.40
N ILE A 151 -3.37 3.73 -5.16
CA ILE A 151 -4.70 4.33 -5.12
C ILE A 151 -5.69 3.22 -4.83
N ARG A 152 -6.48 3.37 -3.75
CA ARG A 152 -7.44 2.36 -3.30
C ARG A 152 -8.81 2.97 -3.02
N PHE A 153 -9.87 2.25 -3.38
CA PHE A 153 -11.22 2.50 -2.88
C PHE A 153 -11.38 1.88 -1.50
N THR A 154 -12.02 2.63 -0.59
CA THR A 154 -12.18 2.22 0.80
C THR A 154 -13.62 1.81 1.10
N PHE A 155 -13.78 0.74 1.87
CA PHE A 155 -15.06 0.15 2.24
C PHE A 155 -15.12 -0.08 3.76
N GLY A 156 -16.34 0.00 4.31
CA GLY A 156 -16.59 -0.24 5.73
C GLY A 156 -16.03 0.86 6.63
N LYS A 157 -16.68 1.06 7.77
CA LYS A 157 -16.20 1.95 8.83
C LYS A 157 -15.37 1.12 9.79
N SER A 158 -14.20 1.61 10.18
CA SER A 158 -13.49 1.06 11.34
C SER A 158 -14.32 1.36 12.57
N GLN A 159 -14.52 0.36 13.43
CA GLN A 159 -15.15 0.61 14.73
C GLN A 159 -14.15 1.42 15.55
N ALA A 160 -14.44 2.71 15.76
CA ALA A 160 -13.82 3.45 16.84
C ALA A 160 -14.15 2.69 18.13
N GLN A 161 -13.13 2.30 18.89
CA GLN A 161 -13.36 1.82 20.25
C GLN A 161 -14.09 2.92 21.00
N THR A 162 -15.34 2.68 21.31
CA THR A 162 -16.03 3.45 22.35
C THR A 162 -15.31 3.07 23.63
N VAL A 163 -14.36 3.91 24.06
CA VAL A 163 -13.88 3.87 25.44
C VAL A 163 -15.07 4.31 26.27
N SER A 164 -15.80 3.35 26.84
CA SER A 164 -16.75 3.62 27.89
C SER A 164 -15.94 4.04 29.12
N ASP A 165 -15.94 5.32 29.39
CA ASP A 165 -15.61 5.84 30.71
C ASP A 165 -16.58 5.21 31.71
N GLN A 166 -16.05 4.32 32.55
CA GLN A 166 -16.63 3.94 33.86
C GLN A 166 -15.62 4.31 34.93
#